data_b81a8084995da7e4f9636b1dbea7c2b0
#
_entry.id   b81a8084995da7e4f9636b1dbea7c2b0
#
_cell.length_a   1.000
_cell.length_b   1.000
_cell.length_c   1.000
_cell.angle_alpha   90.00
_cell.angle_beta   90.00
_cell.angle_gamma   90.00
#
_symmetry.space_group_name_H-M   'P 1'
#
loop_
_entity.id
_entity.type
_entity.pdbx_description
1 polymer ?
#
loop_
_entity_poly.entity_id
_entity_poly.type
_entity_poly.pdbx_seq_one_letter_code
_entity_poly.pdbx_strand_id
1 'polypeptide(L)'
;MQVVVLAGGLSPERDVSLRSGRRIAKALRAATDFEVIESDVDATLLARLRAQTPDCVIPVLHGAAGEDGALRDVLQSLNIPFVGSIAAACRLAFDKPVAKTLLSNAGVNTPAAVALPHSTFRELGASEVLAAVLDSVGLPLIVKPTKGGSALGAALVHEAAQFPAAMVGSFAYSDVALMESWVQGVEVAVSVLETPTGPKALPLAEVVPLSEIYDYTARYTAGTTEFFVPARLSADVAQGCADVALTAHKVLGLRDWSRTDLIVDAAGTPWFLEVNVAPGMTETSLFPQSLAAAELSLGEITAQLVRTAIERG
;
A
#
# COMPACT_ATOMS: atom_id res chain seq x y z
N MET A 1 16.21 24.96 4.87
CA MET A 1 15.01 24.28 4.32
C MET A 1 14.36 23.53 5.46
N GLN A 2 13.08 23.83 5.73
CA GLN A 2 12.31 23.20 6.83
C GLN A 2 11.40 22.10 6.27
N VAL A 3 11.55 20.90 6.79
CA VAL A 3 10.78 19.72 6.36
C VAL A 3 10.01 19.15 7.54
N VAL A 4 8.70 18.97 7.38
CA VAL A 4 7.84 18.37 8.42
C VAL A 4 7.55 16.91 8.04
N VAL A 5 7.94 15.98 8.90
CA VAL A 5 7.59 14.56 8.80
C VAL A 5 6.32 14.32 9.62
N LEU A 6 5.20 14.03 8.94
CA LEU A 6 3.93 13.72 9.59
C LEU A 6 3.82 12.23 9.85
N ALA A 7 3.63 11.86 11.10
CA ALA A 7 3.47 10.47 11.51
C ALA A 7 2.47 10.36 12.68
N GLY A 8 1.92 9.19 12.92
CA GLY A 8 0.93 8.95 13.98
C GLY A 8 -0.49 8.87 13.44
N GLY A 9 -1.35 9.83 13.79
CA GLY A 9 -2.77 9.82 13.44
C GLY A 9 -3.58 8.82 14.28
N LEU A 10 -4.84 8.56 13.87
CA LEU A 10 -5.80 7.72 14.62
C LEU A 10 -5.99 6.30 14.04
N SER A 11 -5.18 5.94 13.03
CA SER A 11 -5.25 4.61 12.41
C SER A 11 -4.80 3.50 13.39
N PRO A 12 -5.31 2.27 13.26
CA PRO A 12 -4.76 1.09 13.94
C PRO A 12 -3.26 0.87 13.68
N GLU A 13 -2.73 1.45 12.60
CA GLU A 13 -1.32 1.38 12.19
C GLU A 13 -0.47 2.53 12.77
N ARG A 14 -0.98 3.27 13.77
CA ARG A 14 -0.30 4.42 14.40
C ARG A 14 1.15 4.13 14.81
N ASP A 15 1.40 2.99 15.45
CA ASP A 15 2.74 2.63 15.93
C ASP A 15 3.73 2.40 14.78
N VAL A 16 3.27 1.80 13.69
CA VAL A 16 4.06 1.63 12.46
C VAL A 16 4.38 2.98 11.84
N SER A 17 3.39 3.88 11.79
CA SER A 17 3.55 5.25 11.30
C SER A 17 4.59 6.03 12.13
N LEU A 18 4.49 6.03 13.46
CA LEU A 18 5.45 6.71 14.33
C LEU A 18 6.88 6.18 14.18
N ARG A 19 7.06 4.84 14.08
CA ARG A 19 8.37 4.24 13.84
C ARG A 19 8.92 4.61 12.46
N SER A 20 8.09 4.56 11.43
CA SER A 20 8.43 4.96 10.06
C SER A 20 8.85 6.44 10.01
N GLY A 21 8.08 7.32 10.64
CA GLY A 21 8.37 8.75 10.70
C GLY A 21 9.70 9.06 11.38
N ARG A 22 9.95 8.46 12.55
CA ARG A 22 11.25 8.61 13.26
C ARG A 22 12.42 8.16 12.40
N ARG A 23 12.27 7.04 11.68
CA ARG A 23 13.32 6.52 10.80
C ARG A 23 13.60 7.46 9.62
N ILE A 24 12.56 7.95 8.95
CA ILE A 24 12.69 8.96 7.88
C ILE A 24 13.36 10.23 8.42
N ALA A 25 12.89 10.77 9.54
CA ALA A 25 13.44 11.98 10.12
C ALA A 25 14.93 11.80 10.50
N LYS A 26 15.27 10.67 11.12
CA LYS A 26 16.68 10.35 11.45
C LYS A 26 17.55 10.22 10.21
N ALA A 27 17.09 9.52 9.18
CA ALA A 27 17.82 9.34 7.92
C ALA A 27 18.03 10.66 7.20
N LEU A 28 17.01 11.52 7.17
CA LEU A 28 17.06 12.81 6.51
C LEU A 28 18.03 13.79 7.22
N ARG A 29 18.00 13.83 8.58
CA ARG A 29 18.96 14.62 9.39
C ARG A 29 20.42 14.17 9.19
N ALA A 30 20.62 12.87 8.97
CA ALA A 30 21.97 12.34 8.72
C ALA A 30 22.51 12.65 7.31
N ALA A 31 21.62 12.82 6.34
CA ALA A 31 21.98 13.03 4.92
C ALA A 31 21.95 14.49 4.48
N THR A 32 21.42 15.42 5.31
CA THR A 32 21.19 16.83 4.92
C THR A 32 21.32 17.78 6.09
N ASP A 33 21.43 19.07 5.79
CA ASP A 33 21.34 20.18 6.74
C ASP A 33 19.88 20.71 6.89
N PHE A 34 18.88 19.92 6.53
CA PHE A 34 17.48 20.34 6.66
C PHE A 34 17.07 20.44 8.13
N GLU A 35 16.27 21.43 8.45
CA GLU A 35 15.54 21.49 9.72
C GLU A 35 14.36 20.50 9.64
N VAL A 36 14.52 19.33 10.25
CA VAL A 36 13.52 18.25 10.21
C VAL A 36 12.69 18.25 11.48
N ILE A 37 11.40 18.52 11.34
CA ILE A 37 10.41 18.54 12.43
C ILE A 37 9.53 17.29 12.33
N GLU A 38 9.46 16.50 13.40
CA GLU A 38 8.51 15.40 13.54
C GLU A 38 7.20 15.94 14.13
N SER A 39 6.07 15.63 13.50
CA SER A 39 4.76 16.10 13.93
C SER A 39 3.71 15.01 13.83
N ASP A 40 2.87 14.92 14.87
CA ASP A 40 1.67 14.08 14.82
C ASP A 40 0.54 14.79 14.04
N VAL A 41 -0.41 13.98 13.57
CA VAL A 41 -1.64 14.46 12.93
C VAL A 41 -2.74 14.54 13.98
N ASP A 42 -3.02 15.75 14.42
CA ASP A 42 -4.03 16.08 15.41
C ASP A 42 -4.84 17.33 15.01
N ALA A 43 -5.82 17.71 15.81
CA ALA A 43 -6.70 18.85 15.54
C ALA A 43 -5.96 20.21 15.46
N THR A 44 -4.70 20.30 15.93
CA THR A 44 -3.89 21.53 15.90
C THR A 44 -2.95 21.59 14.71
N LEU A 45 -2.80 20.50 13.93
CA LEU A 45 -1.87 20.40 12.82
C LEU A 45 -2.02 21.56 11.83
N LEU A 46 -3.23 21.84 11.37
CA LEU A 46 -3.46 22.88 10.36
C LEU A 46 -3.13 24.29 10.87
N ALA A 47 -3.38 24.56 12.15
CA ALA A 47 -3.00 25.83 12.78
C ALA A 47 -1.47 25.96 12.82
N ARG A 48 -0.74 24.89 13.17
CA ARG A 48 0.73 24.88 13.15
C ARG A 48 1.28 25.10 11.75
N LEU A 49 0.79 24.37 10.75
CA LEU A 49 1.25 24.52 9.36
C LEU A 49 0.99 25.90 8.77
N ARG A 50 -0.11 26.58 9.18
CA ARG A 50 -0.39 27.96 8.77
C ARG A 50 0.48 28.98 9.50
N ALA A 51 0.77 28.76 10.78
CA ALA A 51 1.60 29.67 11.57
C ALA A 51 3.06 29.62 11.12
N GLN A 52 3.55 28.45 10.70
CA GLN A 52 4.88 28.22 10.21
C GLN A 52 4.81 27.25 9.04
N THR A 53 4.65 27.80 7.83
CA THR A 53 4.54 27.00 6.61
C THR A 53 5.90 26.36 6.30
N PRO A 54 6.00 25.00 6.28
CA PRO A 54 7.23 24.33 5.93
C PRO A 54 7.49 24.39 4.41
N ASP A 55 8.75 24.22 4.01
CA ASP A 55 9.13 24.11 2.60
C ASP A 55 8.57 22.80 2.00
N CYS A 56 8.48 21.73 2.78
CA CYS A 56 7.91 20.45 2.34
C CYS A 56 7.37 19.61 3.50
N VAL A 57 6.35 18.81 3.22
CA VAL A 57 5.78 17.82 4.14
C VAL A 57 6.05 16.41 3.61
N ILE A 58 6.42 15.49 4.49
CA ILE A 58 6.53 14.05 4.20
C ILE A 58 5.44 13.32 4.99
N PRO A 59 4.29 12.96 4.39
CA PRO A 59 3.25 12.19 5.06
C PRO A 59 3.68 10.72 5.18
N VAL A 60 3.99 10.27 6.39
CA VAL A 60 4.37 8.88 6.72
C VAL A 60 3.25 8.25 7.55
N LEU A 61 2.04 8.36 7.06
CA LEU A 61 0.83 7.84 7.67
C LEU A 61 0.36 6.60 6.93
N HIS A 62 -0.17 5.62 7.67
CA HIS A 62 -0.66 4.36 7.12
C HIS A 62 -2.17 4.19 7.35
N GLY A 63 -2.81 3.34 6.52
CA GLY A 63 -4.24 3.17 6.49
C GLY A 63 -4.99 4.38 5.92
N ALA A 64 -6.30 4.48 6.20
CA ALA A 64 -7.15 5.49 5.59
C ALA A 64 -6.61 6.92 5.78
N ALA A 65 -6.19 7.28 6.99
CA ALA A 65 -5.68 8.62 7.29
C ALA A 65 -4.46 9.05 6.45
N GLY A 66 -3.69 8.09 5.93
CA GLY A 66 -2.49 8.33 5.13
C GLY A 66 -2.65 8.06 3.64
N GLU A 67 -3.62 7.21 3.26
CA GLU A 67 -3.65 6.61 1.93
C GLU A 67 -4.90 6.96 1.12
N ASP A 68 -5.98 7.47 1.76
CA ASP A 68 -7.24 7.84 1.10
C ASP A 68 -7.18 9.16 0.33
N GLY A 69 -6.10 9.93 0.46
CA GLY A 69 -5.87 11.20 -0.20
C GLY A 69 -6.42 12.43 0.53
N ALA A 70 -7.19 12.29 1.61
CA ALA A 70 -7.81 13.43 2.28
C ALA A 70 -6.78 14.43 2.83
N LEU A 71 -5.75 13.96 3.54
CA LEU A 71 -4.67 14.82 4.02
C LEU A 71 -3.94 15.54 2.87
N ARG A 72 -3.74 14.85 1.75
CA ARG A 72 -3.06 15.42 0.57
C ARG A 72 -3.88 16.51 -0.10
N ASP A 73 -5.22 16.40 -0.15
CA ASP A 73 -6.10 17.50 -0.57
C ASP A 73 -5.95 18.73 0.32
N VAL A 74 -5.86 18.52 1.64
CA VAL A 74 -5.64 19.60 2.58
C VAL A 74 -4.30 20.29 2.36
N LEU A 75 -3.21 19.53 2.19
CA LEU A 75 -1.88 20.09 1.90
C LEU A 75 -1.89 20.86 0.57
N GLN A 76 -2.51 20.32 -0.48
CA GLN A 76 -2.69 21.01 -1.77
C GLN A 76 -3.48 22.32 -1.61
N SER A 77 -4.56 22.31 -0.83
CA SER A 77 -5.37 23.51 -0.56
C SER A 77 -4.61 24.59 0.21
N LEU A 78 -3.57 24.20 0.95
CA LEU A 78 -2.67 25.13 1.64
C LEU A 78 -1.45 25.52 0.80
N ASN A 79 -1.34 25.02 -0.42
CA ASN A 79 -0.17 25.17 -1.31
C ASN A 79 1.14 24.75 -0.63
N ILE A 80 1.10 23.68 0.16
CA ILE A 80 2.28 23.12 0.82
C ILE A 80 2.81 21.96 -0.03
N PRO A 81 4.05 22.03 -0.53
CA PRO A 81 4.69 20.91 -1.23
C PRO A 81 4.77 19.67 -0.34
N PHE A 82 4.56 18.49 -0.92
CA PHE A 82 4.66 17.22 -0.17
C PHE A 82 5.20 16.09 -1.03
N VAL A 83 5.86 15.15 -0.36
CA VAL A 83 6.33 13.90 -0.95
C VAL A 83 5.18 12.90 -1.03
N GLY A 84 5.09 12.18 -2.14
CA GLY A 84 4.09 11.14 -2.39
C GLY A 84 3.03 11.54 -3.40
N SER A 85 2.14 10.59 -3.66
CA SER A 85 1.09 10.70 -4.67
C SER A 85 0.05 11.77 -4.31
N ILE A 86 -0.52 12.43 -5.31
CA ILE A 86 -1.63 13.39 -5.13
C ILE A 86 -2.90 12.70 -4.66
N ALA A 87 -3.83 13.47 -4.11
CA ALA A 87 -5.08 12.95 -3.54
C ALA A 87 -5.91 12.11 -4.52
N ALA A 88 -6.01 12.52 -5.77
CA ALA A 88 -6.75 11.77 -6.81
C ALA A 88 -6.13 10.38 -7.04
N ALA A 89 -4.81 10.29 -7.17
CA ALA A 89 -4.10 9.03 -7.35
C ALA A 89 -4.21 8.12 -6.10
N CYS A 90 -4.13 8.71 -4.90
CA CYS A 90 -4.35 7.99 -3.66
C CYS A 90 -5.74 7.33 -3.60
N ARG A 91 -6.80 8.05 -3.98
CA ARG A 91 -8.16 7.50 -4.02
C ARG A 91 -8.29 6.33 -4.96
N LEU A 92 -7.69 6.41 -6.16
CA LEU A 92 -7.69 5.31 -7.13
C LEU A 92 -6.94 4.08 -6.62
N ALA A 93 -5.80 4.29 -5.96
CA ALA A 93 -4.97 3.22 -5.44
C ALA A 93 -5.57 2.56 -4.18
N PHE A 94 -6.17 3.36 -3.30
CA PHE A 94 -6.71 2.89 -2.02
C PHE A 94 -7.99 2.06 -2.16
N ASP A 95 -8.75 2.27 -3.25
CA ASP A 95 -9.95 1.49 -3.58
C ASP A 95 -9.57 0.29 -4.45
N LYS A 96 -9.41 -0.88 -3.82
CA LYS A 96 -8.93 -2.11 -4.48
C LYS A 96 -9.74 -2.49 -5.74
N PRO A 97 -11.09 -2.50 -5.74
CA PRO A 97 -11.90 -2.73 -6.95
C PRO A 97 -11.59 -1.75 -8.08
N VAL A 98 -11.44 -0.46 -7.76
CA VAL A 98 -11.13 0.57 -8.75
C VAL A 98 -9.73 0.35 -9.33
N ALA A 99 -8.72 0.16 -8.47
CA ALA A 99 -7.34 -0.11 -8.90
C ALA A 99 -7.28 -1.36 -9.80
N LYS A 100 -7.92 -2.47 -9.38
CA LYS A 100 -7.99 -3.72 -10.18
C LYS A 100 -8.64 -3.50 -11.55
N THR A 101 -9.74 -2.76 -11.61
CA THR A 101 -10.42 -2.47 -12.87
C THR A 101 -9.53 -1.68 -13.82
N LEU A 102 -8.86 -0.63 -13.33
CA LEU A 102 -7.96 0.20 -14.14
C LEU A 102 -6.77 -0.61 -14.65
N LEU A 103 -6.19 -1.46 -13.80
CA LEU A 103 -5.04 -2.29 -14.18
C LEU A 103 -5.42 -3.43 -15.11
N SER A 104 -6.58 -4.06 -14.92
CA SER A 104 -7.10 -5.08 -15.84
C SER A 104 -7.33 -4.48 -17.24
N ASN A 105 -7.87 -3.26 -17.33
CA ASN A 105 -8.02 -2.53 -18.60
C ASN A 105 -6.67 -2.18 -19.26
N ALA A 106 -5.61 -2.10 -18.46
CA ALA A 106 -4.24 -1.90 -18.95
C ALA A 106 -3.50 -3.22 -19.26
N GLY A 107 -4.18 -4.36 -19.21
CA GLY A 107 -3.63 -5.68 -19.53
C GLY A 107 -2.90 -6.39 -18.37
N VAL A 108 -3.03 -5.88 -17.14
CA VAL A 108 -2.46 -6.53 -15.96
C VAL A 108 -3.41 -7.61 -15.45
N ASN A 109 -2.88 -8.81 -15.16
CA ASN A 109 -3.68 -9.88 -14.58
C ASN A 109 -4.10 -9.53 -13.14
N THR A 110 -5.39 -9.67 -12.86
CA THR A 110 -5.98 -9.53 -11.53
C THR A 110 -6.86 -10.74 -11.23
N PRO A 111 -6.92 -11.26 -10.00
CA PRO A 111 -7.85 -12.33 -9.65
C PRO A 111 -9.28 -11.94 -9.97
N ALA A 112 -10.09 -12.90 -10.44
CA ALA A 112 -11.52 -12.70 -10.62
C ALA A 112 -12.14 -12.25 -9.28
N ALA A 113 -12.96 -11.22 -9.29
CA ALA A 113 -13.44 -10.60 -8.06
C ALA A 113 -14.82 -9.98 -8.18
N VAL A 114 -15.54 -9.97 -7.05
CA VAL A 114 -16.82 -9.28 -6.85
C VAL A 114 -16.69 -8.38 -5.63
N ALA A 115 -17.17 -7.15 -5.72
CA ALA A 115 -17.21 -6.21 -4.60
C ALA A 115 -18.65 -5.82 -4.30
N LEU A 116 -19.12 -6.08 -3.08
CA LEU A 116 -20.51 -5.83 -2.67
C LEU A 116 -20.58 -5.09 -1.34
N PRO A 117 -21.46 -4.07 -1.24
CA PRO A 117 -21.76 -3.44 0.03
C PRO A 117 -22.63 -4.36 0.90
N HIS A 118 -22.55 -4.20 2.22
CA HIS A 118 -23.31 -4.99 3.16
C HIS A 118 -24.83 -4.86 2.96
N SER A 119 -25.31 -3.73 2.44
CA SER A 119 -26.73 -3.50 2.12
C SER A 119 -27.27 -4.49 1.09
N THR A 120 -26.46 -4.90 0.11
CA THR A 120 -26.86 -5.85 -0.93
C THR A 120 -27.32 -7.20 -0.32
N PHE A 121 -26.63 -7.67 0.72
CA PHE A 121 -26.97 -8.93 1.40
C PHE A 121 -28.31 -8.84 2.15
N ARG A 122 -28.62 -7.67 2.69
CA ARG A 122 -29.90 -7.41 3.35
C ARG A 122 -31.04 -7.27 2.36
N GLU A 123 -30.79 -6.64 1.22
CA GLU A 123 -31.83 -6.31 0.23
C GLU A 123 -32.17 -7.49 -0.69
N LEU A 124 -31.17 -8.29 -1.08
CA LEU A 124 -31.32 -9.40 -2.01
C LEU A 124 -31.35 -10.79 -1.35
N GLY A 125 -31.13 -10.86 -0.03
CA GLY A 125 -31.03 -12.13 0.70
C GLY A 125 -29.61 -12.70 0.71
N ALA A 126 -29.06 -12.87 1.92
CA ALA A 126 -27.66 -13.24 2.08
C ALA A 126 -27.30 -14.58 1.44
N SER A 127 -28.16 -15.62 1.59
CA SER A 127 -27.92 -16.96 1.00
C SER A 127 -27.76 -16.92 -0.50
N GLU A 128 -28.66 -16.22 -1.20
CA GLU A 128 -28.66 -16.17 -2.66
C GLU A 128 -27.47 -15.35 -3.19
N VAL A 129 -27.12 -14.24 -2.52
CA VAL A 129 -25.96 -13.44 -2.87
C VAL A 129 -24.67 -14.22 -2.67
N LEU A 130 -24.52 -14.95 -1.55
CA LEU A 130 -23.33 -15.77 -1.30
C LEU A 130 -23.22 -16.90 -2.33
N ALA A 131 -24.32 -17.56 -2.69
CA ALA A 131 -24.34 -18.60 -3.71
C ALA A 131 -23.89 -18.03 -5.07
N ALA A 132 -24.45 -16.90 -5.50
CA ALA A 132 -24.08 -16.24 -6.77
C ALA A 132 -22.58 -15.83 -6.81
N VAL A 133 -22.03 -15.38 -5.68
CA VAL A 133 -20.58 -15.07 -5.60
C VAL A 133 -19.75 -16.34 -5.72
N LEU A 134 -20.14 -17.43 -5.04
CA LEU A 134 -19.43 -18.71 -5.14
C LEU A 134 -19.47 -19.28 -6.55
N ASP A 135 -20.59 -19.15 -7.25
CA ASP A 135 -20.72 -19.59 -8.64
C ASP A 135 -19.81 -18.77 -9.58
N SER A 136 -19.62 -17.48 -9.29
CA SER A 136 -18.83 -16.56 -10.11
C SER A 136 -17.33 -16.60 -9.82
N VAL A 137 -16.94 -16.64 -8.54
CA VAL A 137 -15.55 -16.51 -8.10
C VAL A 137 -14.91 -17.87 -7.83
N GLY A 138 -15.71 -18.85 -7.35
CA GLY A 138 -15.24 -20.17 -6.96
C GLY A 138 -14.59 -20.21 -5.58
N LEU A 139 -14.20 -21.42 -5.17
CA LEU A 139 -13.42 -21.70 -3.96
C LEU A 139 -12.07 -22.31 -4.34
N PRO A 140 -11.01 -22.08 -3.56
CA PRO A 140 -10.95 -21.15 -2.42
C PRO A 140 -10.97 -19.69 -2.87
N LEU A 141 -11.43 -18.79 -1.99
CA LEU A 141 -11.47 -17.34 -2.24
C LEU A 141 -10.97 -16.54 -1.03
N ILE A 142 -10.52 -15.32 -1.29
CA ILE A 142 -10.17 -14.34 -0.26
C ILE A 142 -11.33 -13.35 -0.10
N VAL A 143 -11.77 -13.13 1.13
CA VAL A 143 -12.65 -12.03 1.51
C VAL A 143 -11.82 -10.96 2.20
N LYS A 144 -11.94 -9.70 1.78
CA LYS A 144 -11.21 -8.59 2.40
C LYS A 144 -11.97 -7.25 2.24
N PRO A 145 -11.71 -6.27 3.11
CA PRO A 145 -12.22 -4.90 2.93
C PRO A 145 -11.72 -4.30 1.61
N THR A 146 -12.58 -3.55 0.92
CA THR A 146 -12.16 -2.84 -0.30
C THR A 146 -11.16 -1.73 -0.03
N LYS A 147 -11.20 -1.16 1.17
CA LYS A 147 -10.33 -0.08 1.65
C LYS A 147 -9.70 -0.47 2.97
N GLY A 148 -8.43 -0.14 3.13
CA GLY A 148 -7.67 -0.48 4.34
C GLY A 148 -6.33 -1.11 4.01
N GLY A 149 -5.49 -1.24 5.04
CA GLY A 149 -4.14 -1.77 4.96
C GLY A 149 -3.93 -2.97 5.88
N SER A 150 -2.69 -3.48 5.90
CA SER A 150 -2.21 -4.52 6.83
C SER A 150 -3.03 -5.81 6.87
N ALA A 151 -3.77 -6.13 5.82
CA ALA A 151 -4.65 -7.30 5.73
C ALA A 151 -5.69 -7.42 6.87
N LEU A 152 -6.05 -6.30 7.53
CA LEU A 152 -7.12 -6.27 8.53
C LEU A 152 -8.45 -6.67 7.89
N GLY A 153 -9.13 -7.64 8.50
CA GLY A 153 -10.40 -8.16 8.01
C GLY A 153 -10.30 -9.06 6.76
N ALA A 154 -9.08 -9.44 6.35
CA ALA A 154 -8.88 -10.41 5.30
C ALA A 154 -9.01 -11.85 5.83
N ALA A 155 -9.65 -12.73 5.07
CA ALA A 155 -9.81 -14.14 5.40
C ALA A 155 -9.79 -15.01 4.14
N LEU A 156 -9.07 -16.13 4.21
CA LEU A 156 -9.12 -17.19 3.21
C LEU A 156 -10.29 -18.12 3.52
N VAL A 157 -11.11 -18.41 2.53
CA VAL A 157 -12.31 -19.24 2.59
C VAL A 157 -12.10 -20.47 1.72
N HIS A 158 -11.98 -21.63 2.33
CA HIS A 158 -11.86 -22.92 1.63
C HIS A 158 -13.21 -23.58 1.40
N GLU A 159 -14.17 -23.33 2.28
CA GLU A 159 -15.48 -23.96 2.26
C GLU A 159 -16.60 -22.93 2.39
N ALA A 160 -17.73 -23.15 1.72
CA ALA A 160 -18.88 -22.26 1.73
C ALA A 160 -19.38 -21.91 3.14
N ALA A 161 -19.24 -22.83 4.10
CA ALA A 161 -19.65 -22.64 5.50
C ALA A 161 -18.84 -21.53 6.22
N GLN A 162 -17.61 -21.23 5.78
CA GLN A 162 -16.74 -20.20 6.35
C GLN A 162 -17.08 -18.81 5.83
N PHE A 163 -17.73 -18.72 4.67
CA PHE A 163 -17.95 -17.47 3.94
C PHE A 163 -18.72 -16.42 4.76
N PRO A 164 -19.84 -16.72 5.45
CA PRO A 164 -20.56 -15.72 6.26
C PRO A 164 -19.68 -15.07 7.34
N ALA A 165 -18.85 -15.85 8.03
CA ALA A 165 -17.96 -15.34 9.07
C ALA A 165 -16.88 -14.42 8.49
N ALA A 166 -16.30 -14.78 7.34
CA ALA A 166 -15.33 -13.96 6.63
C ALA A 166 -15.94 -12.61 6.19
N MET A 167 -17.19 -12.62 5.71
CA MET A 167 -17.91 -11.39 5.34
C MET A 167 -18.12 -10.47 6.55
N VAL A 168 -18.55 -11.00 7.69
CA VAL A 168 -18.70 -10.21 8.93
C VAL A 168 -17.38 -9.61 9.36
N GLY A 169 -16.28 -10.38 9.29
CA GLY A 169 -14.93 -9.89 9.59
C GLY A 169 -14.50 -8.74 8.67
N SER A 170 -14.78 -8.84 7.38
CA SER A 170 -14.48 -7.78 6.41
C SER A 170 -15.31 -6.52 6.64
N PHE A 171 -16.61 -6.66 6.90
CA PHE A 171 -17.50 -5.52 7.18
C PHE A 171 -17.19 -4.78 8.48
N ALA A 172 -16.40 -5.34 9.38
CA ALA A 172 -15.91 -4.61 10.55
C ALA A 172 -14.96 -3.46 10.19
N TYR A 173 -14.39 -3.47 8.98
CA TYR A 173 -13.39 -2.50 8.53
C TYR A 173 -13.82 -1.67 7.30
N SER A 174 -14.82 -2.09 6.56
CA SER A 174 -15.32 -1.38 5.37
C SER A 174 -16.77 -1.74 5.09
N ASP A 175 -17.57 -0.79 4.63
CA ASP A 175 -18.96 -1.02 4.20
C ASP A 175 -19.07 -1.91 2.96
N VAL A 176 -17.98 -2.10 2.23
CA VAL A 176 -17.90 -2.91 1.01
C VAL A 176 -16.83 -3.98 1.21
N ALA A 177 -17.18 -5.22 0.95
CA ALA A 177 -16.24 -6.35 0.94
C ALA A 177 -15.88 -6.72 -0.51
N LEU A 178 -14.62 -7.05 -0.72
CA LEU A 178 -14.08 -7.64 -1.95
C LEU A 178 -13.92 -9.14 -1.73
N MET A 179 -14.50 -9.93 -2.61
CA MET A 179 -14.37 -11.38 -2.69
C MET A 179 -13.63 -11.70 -3.98
N GLU A 180 -12.47 -12.33 -3.87
CA GLU A 180 -11.61 -12.63 -5.03
C GLU A 180 -11.10 -14.06 -5.02
N SER A 181 -10.92 -14.66 -6.21
CA SER A 181 -10.34 -15.99 -6.35
C SER A 181 -8.96 -16.01 -5.68
N TRP A 182 -8.70 -17.04 -4.87
CA TRP A 182 -7.38 -17.22 -4.28
C TRP A 182 -6.39 -17.70 -5.33
N VAL A 183 -5.34 -16.94 -5.53
CA VAL A 183 -4.21 -17.32 -6.39
C VAL A 183 -3.14 -17.94 -5.51
N GLN A 184 -2.86 -19.21 -5.72
CA GLN A 184 -1.77 -19.89 -5.04
C GLN A 184 -0.44 -19.59 -5.74
N GLY A 185 0.58 -19.18 -4.97
CA GLY A 185 1.87 -18.82 -5.52
C GLY A 185 2.81 -18.17 -4.53
N VAL A 186 3.84 -17.53 -5.06
CA VAL A 186 4.83 -16.78 -4.29
C VAL A 186 4.36 -15.34 -4.12
N GLU A 187 4.25 -14.88 -2.87
CA GLU A 187 3.92 -13.48 -2.60
C GLU A 187 5.16 -12.60 -2.79
N VAL A 188 5.00 -11.53 -3.58
CA VAL A 188 6.09 -10.63 -3.97
C VAL A 188 5.65 -9.19 -3.82
N ALA A 189 6.48 -8.38 -3.20
CA ALA A 189 6.31 -6.94 -3.13
C ALA A 189 7.34 -6.24 -4.02
N VAL A 190 6.86 -5.37 -4.90
CA VAL A 190 7.70 -4.58 -5.80
C VAL A 190 7.61 -3.12 -5.43
N SER A 191 8.71 -2.58 -4.91
CA SER A 191 8.84 -1.16 -4.62
C SER A 191 9.21 -0.39 -5.88
N VAL A 192 8.52 0.74 -6.14
CA VAL A 192 8.83 1.65 -7.24
C VAL A 192 9.27 2.99 -6.65
N LEU A 193 10.35 3.53 -7.21
CA LEU A 193 10.94 4.82 -6.85
C LEU A 193 11.00 5.72 -8.09
N GLU A 194 10.50 6.94 -7.98
CA GLU A 194 10.71 7.98 -9.00
C GLU A 194 12.17 8.45 -8.98
N THR A 195 12.76 8.49 -10.16
CA THR A 195 14.10 8.99 -10.40
C THR A 195 14.07 10.12 -11.43
N PRO A 196 15.15 10.92 -11.60
CA PRO A 196 15.21 11.94 -12.64
C PRO A 196 15.01 11.41 -14.07
N THR A 197 15.19 10.10 -14.27
CA THR A 197 15.00 9.42 -15.57
C THR A 197 13.66 8.69 -15.67
N GLY A 198 12.78 8.81 -14.67
CA GLY A 198 11.49 8.17 -14.57
C GLY A 198 11.40 7.12 -13.47
N PRO A 199 10.22 6.47 -13.30
CA PRO A 199 10.02 5.49 -12.27
C PRO A 199 10.86 4.23 -12.51
N LYS A 200 11.45 3.69 -11.44
CA LYS A 200 12.28 2.48 -11.45
C LYS A 200 11.78 1.47 -10.41
N ALA A 201 11.61 0.24 -10.81
CA ALA A 201 11.39 -0.87 -9.88
C ALA A 201 12.70 -1.19 -9.14
N LEU A 202 12.62 -1.31 -7.83
CA LEU A 202 13.71 -1.74 -6.96
C LEU A 202 13.78 -3.28 -6.90
N PRO A 203 14.86 -3.87 -6.35
CA PRO A 203 14.91 -5.31 -6.10
C PRO A 203 13.66 -5.80 -5.36
N LEU A 204 13.03 -6.83 -5.91
CA LEU A 204 11.78 -7.37 -5.43
C LEU A 204 11.97 -8.05 -4.08
N ALA A 205 10.98 -7.93 -3.21
CA ALA A 205 10.95 -8.65 -1.93
C ALA A 205 9.97 -9.83 -2.04
N GLU A 206 10.47 -11.04 -1.81
CA GLU A 206 9.64 -12.23 -1.62
C GLU A 206 9.21 -12.31 -0.17
N VAL A 207 7.94 -12.58 0.06
CA VAL A 207 7.31 -12.68 1.38
C VAL A 207 6.91 -14.14 1.61
N VAL A 208 7.45 -14.75 2.65
CA VAL A 208 7.22 -16.16 2.98
C VAL A 208 6.62 -16.26 4.39
N PRO A 209 5.30 -16.15 4.53
CA PRO A 209 4.65 -16.33 5.81
C PRO A 209 4.65 -17.82 6.22
N LEU A 210 4.65 -18.10 7.53
CA LEU A 210 4.43 -19.46 8.05
C LEU A 210 2.97 -19.92 7.92
N SER A 211 2.04 -18.97 7.80
CA SER A 211 0.61 -19.18 7.52
C SER A 211 0.35 -19.25 6.01
N GLU A 212 -0.86 -19.71 5.61
CA GLU A 212 -1.24 -19.79 4.19
C GLU A 212 -1.34 -18.41 3.52
N ILE A 213 -1.61 -17.35 4.29
CA ILE A 213 -1.71 -15.98 3.79
C ILE A 213 -0.90 -15.03 4.67
N TYR A 214 -0.40 -13.96 4.07
CA TYR A 214 0.30 -12.88 4.77
C TYR A 214 -0.71 -11.93 5.43
N ASP A 215 -1.35 -12.40 6.50
CA ASP A 215 -2.36 -11.68 7.27
C ASP A 215 -1.74 -10.70 8.29
N TYR A 216 -2.59 -10.06 9.10
CA TYR A 216 -2.16 -9.11 10.13
C TYR A 216 -1.17 -9.73 11.12
N THR A 217 -1.42 -10.97 11.54
CA THR A 217 -0.56 -11.68 12.49
C THR A 217 0.81 -11.97 11.88
N ALA A 218 0.84 -12.44 10.64
CA ALA A 218 2.07 -12.70 9.91
C ALA A 218 2.89 -11.42 9.64
N ARG A 219 2.24 -10.26 9.55
CA ARG A 219 2.90 -8.95 9.33
C ARG A 219 3.57 -8.38 10.59
N TYR A 220 2.98 -8.60 11.76
CA TYR A 220 3.38 -7.90 12.99
C TYR A 220 3.89 -8.80 14.12
N THR A 221 3.88 -10.13 13.94
CA THR A 221 4.47 -11.07 14.89
C THR A 221 5.88 -11.44 14.43
N ALA A 222 6.88 -11.20 15.28
CA ALA A 222 8.26 -11.51 14.94
C ALA A 222 8.45 -13.03 14.72
N GLY A 223 9.18 -13.39 13.67
CA GLY A 223 9.51 -14.78 13.33
C GLY A 223 8.41 -15.57 12.62
N THR A 224 7.28 -14.94 12.28
CA THR A 224 6.19 -15.60 11.54
C THR A 224 6.28 -15.42 10.02
N THR A 225 7.19 -14.59 9.54
CA THR A 225 7.41 -14.34 8.11
C THR A 225 8.90 -14.17 7.82
N GLU A 226 9.38 -14.82 6.78
CA GLU A 226 10.71 -14.61 6.22
C GLU A 226 10.63 -13.73 4.98
N PHE A 227 11.69 -12.94 4.73
CA PHE A 227 11.79 -12.06 3.57
C PHE A 227 13.08 -12.34 2.83
N PHE A 228 13.02 -12.43 1.50
CA PHE A 228 14.18 -12.56 0.64
C PHE A 228 14.23 -11.37 -0.33
N VAL A 229 15.31 -10.60 -0.27
CA VAL A 229 15.53 -9.45 -1.15
C VAL A 229 16.96 -9.52 -1.72
N PRO A 230 17.13 -9.77 -3.03
CA PRO A 230 16.09 -9.95 -4.06
C PRO A 230 15.30 -11.24 -3.90
N ALA A 231 14.06 -11.24 -4.40
CA ALA A 231 13.18 -12.40 -4.47
C ALA A 231 13.82 -13.57 -5.25
N ARG A 232 13.55 -14.80 -4.83
CA ARG A 232 14.10 -16.05 -5.43
C ARG A 232 13.32 -16.47 -6.68
N LEU A 233 13.21 -15.54 -7.64
CA LEU A 233 12.53 -15.75 -8.92
C LEU A 233 13.52 -15.80 -10.08
N SER A 234 13.13 -16.40 -11.20
CA SER A 234 13.91 -16.27 -12.44
C SER A 234 13.92 -14.81 -12.92
N ALA A 235 14.94 -14.44 -13.71
CA ALA A 235 15.08 -13.08 -14.21
C ALA A 235 13.84 -12.61 -15.02
N ASP A 236 13.28 -13.48 -15.85
CA ASP A 236 12.13 -13.17 -16.69
C ASP A 236 10.87 -12.94 -15.85
N VAL A 237 10.65 -13.77 -14.83
CA VAL A 237 9.51 -13.62 -13.90
C VAL A 237 9.67 -12.35 -13.07
N ALA A 238 10.87 -12.08 -12.55
CA ALA A 238 11.15 -10.85 -11.79
C ALA A 238 10.94 -9.60 -12.66
N GLN A 239 11.34 -9.63 -13.93
CA GLN A 239 11.07 -8.54 -14.87
C GLN A 239 9.57 -8.36 -15.10
N GLY A 240 8.81 -9.44 -15.29
CA GLY A 240 7.35 -9.37 -15.41
C GLY A 240 6.67 -8.74 -14.20
N CYS A 241 7.13 -9.06 -12.98
CA CYS A 241 6.65 -8.41 -11.76
C CYS A 241 6.98 -6.91 -11.73
N ALA A 242 8.21 -6.55 -12.13
CA ALA A 242 8.64 -5.15 -12.22
C ALA A 242 7.77 -4.36 -13.22
N ASP A 243 7.49 -4.95 -14.39
CA ASP A 243 6.65 -4.32 -15.43
C ASP A 243 5.21 -4.09 -14.95
N VAL A 244 4.64 -5.04 -14.19
CA VAL A 244 3.33 -4.87 -13.54
C VAL A 244 3.35 -3.70 -12.56
N ALA A 245 4.37 -3.62 -11.70
CA ALA A 245 4.46 -2.55 -10.71
C ALA A 245 4.66 -1.16 -11.34
N LEU A 246 5.48 -1.07 -12.39
CA LEU A 246 5.68 0.16 -13.16
C LEU A 246 4.39 0.56 -13.90
N THR A 247 3.66 -0.41 -14.44
CA THR A 247 2.35 -0.17 -15.05
C THR A 247 1.35 0.33 -14.03
N ALA A 248 1.29 -0.27 -12.83
CA ALA A 248 0.43 0.18 -11.74
C ALA A 248 0.75 1.61 -11.31
N HIS A 249 2.04 1.91 -11.12
CA HIS A 249 2.51 3.23 -10.77
C HIS A 249 2.06 4.30 -11.79
N LYS A 250 2.21 4.00 -13.07
CA LYS A 250 1.85 4.89 -14.18
C LYS A 250 0.33 5.04 -14.37
N VAL A 251 -0.41 3.92 -14.41
CA VAL A 251 -1.87 3.92 -14.70
C VAL A 251 -2.65 4.61 -13.60
N LEU A 252 -2.25 4.43 -12.34
CA LEU A 252 -2.89 5.07 -11.19
C LEU A 252 -2.39 6.51 -10.95
N GLY A 253 -1.46 7.00 -11.75
CA GLY A 253 -0.90 8.35 -11.62
C GLY A 253 -0.11 8.56 -10.33
N LEU A 254 0.55 7.52 -9.86
CA LEU A 254 1.37 7.58 -8.64
C LEU A 254 2.64 8.39 -8.89
N ARG A 255 3.26 8.87 -7.83
CA ARG A 255 4.53 9.59 -7.89
C ARG A 255 5.38 9.35 -6.64
N ASP A 256 6.66 9.67 -6.77
CA ASP A 256 7.71 9.60 -5.75
C ASP A 256 8.04 8.16 -5.35
N TRP A 257 7.12 7.46 -4.71
CA TRP A 257 7.26 6.05 -4.33
C TRP A 257 5.91 5.32 -4.27
N SER A 258 5.97 4.02 -4.47
CA SER A 258 4.85 3.11 -4.22
C SER A 258 5.38 1.70 -3.98
N ARG A 259 4.49 0.80 -3.50
CA ARG A 259 4.76 -0.64 -3.42
C ARG A 259 3.57 -1.38 -3.98
N THR A 260 3.81 -2.24 -4.95
CA THR A 260 2.79 -3.13 -5.53
C THR A 260 2.97 -4.52 -4.97
N ASP A 261 1.88 -5.10 -4.46
CA ASP A 261 1.85 -6.45 -3.90
C ASP A 261 1.23 -7.40 -4.94
N LEU A 262 1.93 -8.51 -5.23
CA LEU A 262 1.62 -9.47 -6.29
C LEU A 262 1.67 -10.89 -5.74
N ILE A 263 0.94 -11.81 -6.40
CA ILE A 263 1.23 -13.25 -6.31
C ILE A 263 1.78 -13.72 -7.66
N VAL A 264 2.84 -14.49 -7.64
CA VAL A 264 3.38 -15.18 -8.83
C VAL A 264 2.93 -16.61 -8.77
N ASP A 265 2.12 -17.05 -9.74
CA ASP A 265 1.61 -18.41 -9.79
C ASP A 265 2.68 -19.44 -10.25
N ALA A 266 2.32 -20.70 -10.28
CA ALA A 266 3.24 -21.79 -10.68
C ALA A 266 3.71 -21.70 -12.15
N ALA A 267 2.99 -20.96 -13.00
CA ALA A 267 3.37 -20.68 -14.39
C ALA A 267 4.32 -19.48 -14.51
N GLY A 268 4.60 -18.79 -13.41
CA GLY A 268 5.41 -17.58 -13.39
C GLY A 268 4.62 -16.30 -13.75
N THR A 269 3.28 -16.38 -13.76
CA THR A 269 2.42 -15.23 -14.08
C THR A 269 2.23 -14.35 -12.85
N PRO A 270 2.54 -13.03 -12.90
CA PRO A 270 2.26 -12.11 -11.82
C PRO A 270 0.78 -11.69 -11.82
N TRP A 271 0.16 -11.78 -10.64
CA TRP A 271 -1.23 -11.37 -10.37
C TRP A 271 -1.25 -10.19 -9.43
N PHE A 272 -1.82 -9.07 -9.85
CA PHE A 272 -1.92 -7.86 -9.04
C PHE A 272 -2.95 -8.03 -7.92
N LEU A 273 -2.53 -7.73 -6.68
CA LEU A 273 -3.40 -7.73 -5.50
C LEU A 273 -3.80 -6.32 -5.08
N GLU A 274 -2.82 -5.46 -4.82
CA GLU A 274 -3.02 -4.08 -4.37
C GLU A 274 -1.76 -3.24 -4.60
N VAL A 275 -1.89 -1.91 -4.48
CA VAL A 275 -0.77 -0.98 -4.48
C VAL A 275 -0.86 -0.06 -3.27
N ASN A 276 0.27 0.20 -2.63
CA ASN A 276 0.40 1.05 -1.47
C ASN A 276 1.12 2.34 -1.83
N VAL A 277 0.48 3.50 -1.58
CA VAL A 277 0.98 4.85 -1.87
C VAL A 277 1.84 5.44 -0.75
N ALA A 278 1.79 4.82 0.44
CA ALA A 278 2.57 5.19 1.62
C ALA A 278 3.21 3.95 2.25
N PRO A 279 4.19 3.32 1.56
CA PRO A 279 4.81 2.09 2.06
C PRO A 279 5.46 2.33 3.42
N GLY A 280 5.43 1.30 4.28
CA GLY A 280 6.08 1.34 5.59
C GLY A 280 7.58 1.59 5.46
N MET A 281 8.14 2.35 6.43
CA MET A 281 9.53 2.77 6.42
C MET A 281 10.30 2.30 7.69
N THR A 282 9.77 1.29 8.41
CA THR A 282 10.47 0.68 9.55
C THR A 282 11.65 -0.18 9.10
N GLU A 283 12.45 -0.69 10.04
CA GLU A 283 13.59 -1.56 9.71
C GLU A 283 13.16 -2.86 9.00
N THR A 284 11.99 -3.37 9.33
CA THR A 284 11.44 -4.61 8.75
C THR A 284 10.51 -4.35 7.56
N SER A 285 10.29 -3.10 7.17
CA SER A 285 9.43 -2.77 6.03
C SER A 285 10.12 -3.08 4.70
N LEU A 286 9.34 -3.54 3.72
CA LEU A 286 9.83 -4.05 2.43
C LEU A 286 10.48 -2.95 1.58
N PHE A 287 9.92 -1.73 1.56
CA PHE A 287 10.48 -0.63 0.77
C PHE A 287 11.93 -0.28 1.18
N PRO A 288 12.25 -0.06 2.47
CA PRO A 288 13.63 0.13 2.90
C PRO A 288 14.56 -1.06 2.64
N GLN A 289 14.05 -2.30 2.70
CA GLN A 289 14.84 -3.49 2.36
C GLN A 289 15.20 -3.50 0.87
N SER A 290 14.23 -3.17 0.00
CA SER A 290 14.47 -3.04 -1.45
C SER A 290 15.47 -1.91 -1.76
N LEU A 291 15.42 -0.77 -1.04
CA LEU A 291 16.43 0.31 -1.16
C LEU A 291 17.83 -0.21 -0.77
N ALA A 292 17.94 -0.90 0.36
CA ALA A 292 19.22 -1.43 0.83
C ALA A 292 19.81 -2.46 -0.15
N ALA A 293 18.96 -3.34 -0.73
CA ALA A 293 19.39 -4.29 -1.75
C ALA A 293 19.82 -3.62 -3.07
N ALA A 294 19.35 -2.41 -3.33
CA ALA A 294 19.79 -1.57 -4.44
C ALA A 294 20.99 -0.68 -4.09
N GLU A 295 21.56 -0.82 -2.88
CA GLU A 295 22.66 0.02 -2.36
C GLU A 295 22.30 1.52 -2.29
N LEU A 296 21.00 1.84 -2.11
CA LEU A 296 20.48 3.20 -2.04
C LEU A 296 20.25 3.63 -0.58
N SER A 297 20.65 4.86 -0.28
CA SER A 297 20.45 5.46 1.05
C SER A 297 19.03 6.02 1.20
N LEU A 298 18.30 5.59 2.23
CA LEU A 298 16.97 6.10 2.55
C LEU A 298 16.99 7.63 2.75
N GLY A 299 18.02 8.16 3.38
CA GLY A 299 18.16 9.60 3.64
C GLY A 299 18.38 10.40 2.35
N GLU A 300 19.29 9.95 1.48
CA GLU A 300 19.57 10.61 0.20
C GLU A 300 18.37 10.58 -0.75
N ILE A 301 17.71 9.42 -0.86
CA ILE A 301 16.50 9.28 -1.67
C ILE A 301 15.39 10.19 -1.13
N THR A 302 15.14 10.19 0.18
CA THR A 302 14.14 11.07 0.77
C THR A 302 14.47 12.55 0.54
N ALA A 303 15.75 12.93 0.67
CA ALA A 303 16.20 14.30 0.39
C ALA A 303 15.98 14.70 -1.07
N GLN A 304 16.24 13.79 -2.01
CA GLN A 304 15.97 14.01 -3.43
C GLN A 304 14.47 14.24 -3.67
N LEU A 305 13.61 13.38 -3.12
CA LEU A 305 12.15 13.49 -3.27
C LEU A 305 11.61 14.79 -2.65
N VAL A 306 12.16 15.25 -1.53
CA VAL A 306 11.83 16.55 -0.93
C VAL A 306 12.14 17.69 -1.89
N ARG A 307 13.35 17.71 -2.48
CA ARG A 307 13.73 18.75 -3.48
C ARG A 307 12.80 18.72 -4.68
N THR A 308 12.54 17.52 -5.23
CA THR A 308 11.61 17.35 -6.36
C THR A 308 10.19 17.81 -6.01
N ALA A 309 9.71 17.54 -4.78
CA ALA A 309 8.39 17.99 -4.33
C ALA A 309 8.29 19.53 -4.26
N ILE A 310 9.35 20.21 -3.79
CA ILE A 310 9.42 21.67 -3.72
C ILE A 310 9.47 22.29 -5.14
N GLU A 311 10.22 21.68 -6.06
CA GLU A 311 10.32 22.15 -7.46
C GLU A 311 8.99 22.01 -8.22
N ARG A 312 8.15 21.08 -7.83
CA ARG A 312 6.81 20.89 -8.43
C ARG A 312 5.77 21.93 -7.94
N GLY A 313 5.98 22.57 -6.82
CA GLY A 313 5.08 23.56 -6.21
C GLY A 313 4.00 22.94 -5.36
#